data_27bb64b56fc8bfbcedc6e4b170e3baa4
#
_entry.id   27bb64b56fc8bfbcedc6e4b170e3baa4
#
_cell.length_a   1.000
_cell.length_b   1.000
_cell.length_c   1.000
_cell.angle_alpha   90.00
_cell.angle_beta   90.00
_cell.angle_gamma   90.00
#
_symmetry.space_group_name_H-M   'P 1'
#
loop_
_entity.id
_entity.type
_entity.pdbx_description
1 polymer ?
#
loop_
_entity_poly.entity_id
_entity_poly.type
_entity_poly.pdbx_seq_one_letter_code
_entity_poly.pdbx_strand_id
1 'polypeptide(L)'
;MELDRRQFMAATGAAFGTPFVARARASAGQIGAPGPSSPPALPPDAGLFDGFEPKWVRASGADIFLRHGGDGPPLLLLHGNPLTHASWHRLAGRLAKRFHVVAADLRGYGDSVGPIDGGANHINYSFRTMAQDQVEVMKALGHDRFFLAGHDRGARTAHRLTLDHPDRVRRVALLDIVPTRHVWAHTSREWAMGAWHWPFMAQPDEMFERMIAAIPPREFVLRHLGRTGKPAFFDDRAVAEYIRCFTRKTIHGSCEDYRAAASIDLEHDEADHQAGRKIVPPALVLWGRRSNVGQLYGDVLAIWREAATTVSGGAVESGHYPAEEAPEVVLEAFERFFV
;
A
#
# COMPACT_ATOMS: atom_id res chain seq x y z
N MET A 1 33.94 35.15 -1.89
CA MET A 1 34.10 34.54 -3.22
C MET A 1 32.95 33.54 -3.35
N GLU A 2 31.79 34.03 -3.81
CA GLU A 2 30.60 33.23 -3.99
C GLU A 2 30.74 32.41 -5.28
N LEU A 3 30.69 31.09 -5.18
CA LEU A 3 30.65 30.20 -6.33
C LEU A 3 29.20 30.07 -6.76
N ASP A 4 28.90 30.54 -7.99
CA ASP A 4 27.60 30.50 -8.64
C ASP A 4 27.16 29.04 -8.87
N ARG A 5 25.91 28.71 -8.45
CA ARG A 5 25.28 27.41 -8.59
C ARG A 5 25.18 26.91 -10.04
N ARG A 6 25.41 27.78 -11.03
CA ARG A 6 25.34 27.42 -12.47
C ARG A 6 26.61 26.73 -12.97
N GLN A 7 27.73 26.79 -12.24
CA GLN A 7 29.00 26.17 -12.66
C GLN A 7 29.12 24.70 -12.23
N PHE A 8 28.30 24.22 -11.34
CA PHE A 8 28.37 22.82 -10.89
C PHE A 8 27.69 21.80 -11.83
N MET A 9 26.81 22.25 -12.74
CA MET A 9 26.09 21.40 -13.70
C MET A 9 26.78 21.25 -15.08
N ALA A 10 27.93 21.90 -15.30
CA ALA A 10 28.60 21.88 -16.60
C ALA A 10 29.86 20.97 -16.69
N ALA A 11 30.18 20.22 -15.62
CA ALA A 11 31.45 19.48 -15.55
C ALA A 11 31.36 17.95 -15.71
N THR A 12 30.17 17.37 -16.08
CA THR A 12 30.03 15.92 -16.29
C THR A 12 29.52 15.52 -17.67
N GLY A 13 29.98 16.20 -18.70
CA GLY A 13 29.62 15.86 -20.08
C GLY A 13 30.85 15.86 -21.00
N ALA A 14 31.68 14.79 -20.97
CA ALA A 14 32.46 14.34 -22.13
C ALA A 14 33.31 13.11 -21.81
N ALA A 15 33.17 12.13 -22.67
CA ALA A 15 34.05 10.99 -22.96
C ALA A 15 33.58 9.62 -22.41
N PHE A 16 32.85 8.89 -23.25
CA PHE A 16 33.13 7.47 -23.48
C PHE A 16 32.65 7.04 -24.86
N GLY A 17 33.58 6.36 -25.53
CA GLY A 17 33.57 6.05 -26.94
C GLY A 17 32.58 4.99 -27.41
N THR A 18 32.51 4.90 -28.70
CA THR A 18 31.77 4.05 -29.63
C THR A 18 31.50 2.60 -29.18
N PRO A 19 30.31 2.06 -29.49
CA PRO A 19 29.96 0.69 -29.14
C PRO A 19 30.52 -0.32 -30.13
N PHE A 20 31.18 -1.34 -29.60
CA PHE A 20 31.51 -2.58 -30.32
C PHE A 20 30.25 -3.44 -30.38
N VAL A 21 29.62 -3.53 -31.55
CA VAL A 21 28.48 -4.42 -31.81
C VAL A 21 28.99 -5.82 -32.06
N ALA A 22 28.97 -6.66 -31.04
CA ALA A 22 29.08 -8.10 -31.18
C ALA A 22 27.64 -8.70 -31.28
N ARG A 23 27.28 -9.13 -32.49
CA ARG A 23 26.07 -9.91 -32.74
C ARG A 23 26.27 -11.34 -32.22
N ALA A 24 25.79 -11.59 -30.97
CA ALA A 24 25.56 -12.98 -30.54
C ALA A 24 24.11 -13.34 -30.92
N ARG A 25 23.97 -14.30 -31.88
CA ARG A 25 22.73 -15.01 -32.12
C ARG A 25 22.51 -15.97 -30.96
N ALA A 26 21.68 -15.58 -29.98
CA ALA A 26 21.13 -16.50 -29.01
C ALA A 26 19.88 -17.16 -29.65
N SER A 27 19.91 -18.50 -29.77
CA SER A 27 18.74 -19.30 -30.09
C SER A 27 17.66 -19.09 -29.02
N ALA A 28 16.49 -18.61 -29.43
CA ALA A 28 15.32 -18.54 -28.59
C ALA A 28 14.85 -19.96 -28.27
N GLY A 29 15.35 -20.51 -27.17
CA GLY A 29 14.69 -21.62 -26.49
C GLY A 29 13.36 -21.10 -25.95
N GLN A 30 12.25 -21.63 -26.44
CA GLN A 30 10.94 -21.43 -25.83
C GLN A 30 11.01 -21.98 -24.40
N ILE A 31 11.16 -21.09 -23.43
CA ILE A 31 10.87 -21.39 -22.02
C ILE A 31 9.35 -21.50 -21.97
N GLY A 32 8.84 -22.75 -21.94
CA GLY A 32 7.43 -23.03 -21.73
C GLY A 32 6.96 -22.26 -20.48
N ALA A 33 5.81 -21.59 -20.60
CA ALA A 33 5.16 -20.98 -19.44
C ALA A 33 5.08 -22.02 -18.32
N PRO A 34 5.46 -21.71 -17.08
CA PRO A 34 5.30 -22.65 -15.97
C PRO A 34 3.81 -23.01 -15.88
N GLY A 35 3.51 -24.31 -15.96
CA GLY A 35 2.17 -24.82 -15.76
C GLY A 35 1.63 -24.37 -14.40
N PRO A 36 0.29 -24.44 -14.15
CA PRO A 36 -0.30 -23.96 -12.94
C PRO A 36 0.34 -24.66 -11.73
N SER A 37 1.23 -23.96 -11.03
CA SER A 37 1.72 -24.41 -9.74
C SER A 37 0.54 -24.49 -8.78
N SER A 38 0.45 -25.57 -8.01
CA SER A 38 -0.55 -25.66 -6.94
C SER A 38 -0.49 -24.42 -6.06
N PRO A 39 -1.64 -23.91 -5.57
CA PRO A 39 -1.64 -22.76 -4.67
C PRO A 39 -0.74 -23.04 -3.46
N PRO A 40 -0.08 -22.02 -2.89
CA PRO A 40 0.70 -22.19 -1.67
C PRO A 40 -0.15 -22.80 -0.55
N ALA A 41 0.50 -23.46 0.42
CA ALA A 41 -0.20 -23.90 1.63
C ALA A 41 -0.81 -22.71 2.38
N LEU A 42 -1.95 -22.93 3.04
CA LEU A 42 -2.57 -21.88 3.85
C LEU A 42 -1.64 -21.51 5.01
N PRO A 43 -1.46 -20.20 5.29
CA PRO A 43 -0.68 -19.74 6.42
C PRO A 43 -1.36 -20.12 7.76
N PRO A 44 -0.61 -20.10 8.87
CA PRO A 44 -1.17 -20.34 10.20
C PRO A 44 -2.33 -19.39 10.52
N ASP A 45 -3.34 -19.88 11.21
CA ASP A 45 -4.41 -19.02 11.72
C ASP A 45 -3.99 -18.36 13.03
N ALA A 46 -3.96 -17.04 13.07
CA ALA A 46 -3.68 -16.27 14.28
C ALA A 46 -4.91 -16.15 15.21
N GLY A 47 -6.07 -16.71 14.86
CA GLY A 47 -7.30 -16.62 15.63
C GLY A 47 -7.84 -15.18 15.74
N LEU A 48 -7.67 -14.37 14.69
CA LEU A 48 -8.08 -12.98 14.64
C LEU A 48 -9.34 -12.74 13.82
N PHE A 49 -9.77 -13.75 13.03
CA PHE A 49 -10.85 -13.65 12.05
C PHE A 49 -11.85 -14.80 12.21
N ASP A 50 -12.54 -14.82 13.36
CA ASP A 50 -13.55 -15.85 13.62
C ASP A 50 -14.63 -15.84 12.53
N GLY A 51 -14.88 -17.02 11.94
CA GLY A 51 -15.87 -17.18 10.87
C GLY A 51 -15.42 -16.69 9.49
N PHE A 52 -14.16 -16.33 9.31
CA PHE A 52 -13.60 -15.98 8.01
C PHE A 52 -12.83 -17.16 7.41
N GLU A 53 -12.97 -17.31 6.09
CA GLU A 53 -12.24 -18.31 5.33
C GLU A 53 -10.96 -17.72 4.74
N PRO A 54 -9.80 -18.40 4.87
CA PRO A 54 -8.58 -18.04 4.18
C PRO A 54 -8.64 -18.47 2.72
N LYS A 55 -8.11 -17.64 1.81
CA LYS A 55 -8.08 -17.96 0.39
C LYS A 55 -6.86 -17.38 -0.31
N TRP A 56 -6.38 -18.12 -1.31
CA TRP A 56 -5.42 -17.65 -2.29
C TRP A 56 -6.15 -17.31 -3.59
N VAL A 57 -5.81 -16.17 -4.17
CA VAL A 57 -6.25 -15.80 -5.52
C VAL A 57 -5.03 -15.52 -6.38
N ARG A 58 -4.93 -16.22 -7.50
CA ARG A 58 -3.94 -15.94 -8.52
C ARG A 58 -4.36 -14.70 -9.29
N ALA A 59 -3.63 -13.61 -9.11
CA ALA A 59 -3.75 -12.39 -9.90
C ALA A 59 -2.68 -12.36 -11.00
N SER A 60 -2.72 -11.35 -11.86
CA SER A 60 -1.75 -11.16 -12.95
C SER A 60 -0.37 -10.82 -12.38
N GLY A 61 0.46 -11.85 -12.20
CA GLY A 61 1.84 -11.74 -11.70
C GLY A 61 2.01 -11.77 -10.19
N ALA A 62 0.94 -12.10 -9.43
CA ALA A 62 1.01 -12.26 -7.97
C ALA A 62 0.06 -13.35 -7.46
N ASP A 63 0.40 -13.96 -6.34
CA ASP A 63 -0.53 -14.76 -5.54
C ASP A 63 -0.97 -13.92 -4.35
N ILE A 64 -2.24 -13.57 -4.28
CA ILE A 64 -2.79 -12.73 -3.24
C ILE A 64 -3.47 -13.59 -2.19
N PHE A 65 -3.00 -13.47 -0.95
CA PHE A 65 -3.63 -14.05 0.23
C PHE A 65 -4.68 -13.10 0.79
N LEU A 66 -5.80 -13.67 1.23
CA LEU A 66 -6.88 -12.92 1.85
C LEU A 66 -7.64 -13.77 2.87
N ARG A 67 -8.40 -13.10 3.73
CA ARG A 67 -9.47 -13.69 4.54
C ARG A 67 -10.79 -13.03 4.18
N HIS A 68 -11.85 -13.82 4.03
CA HIS A 68 -13.16 -13.27 3.70
C HIS A 68 -14.28 -13.94 4.52
N GLY A 69 -15.36 -13.18 4.77
CA GLY A 69 -16.50 -13.65 5.54
C GLY A 69 -17.67 -12.69 5.51
N GLY A 70 -18.86 -13.20 5.89
CA GLY A 70 -20.14 -12.48 5.78
C GLY A 70 -20.79 -12.59 4.39
N ASP A 71 -22.08 -12.26 4.29
CA ASP A 71 -22.92 -12.51 3.10
C ASP A 71 -23.51 -11.24 2.47
N GLY A 72 -23.15 -10.06 2.96
CA GLY A 72 -23.68 -8.78 2.49
C GLY A 72 -23.00 -8.23 1.22
N PRO A 73 -23.26 -6.95 0.89
CA PRO A 73 -22.54 -6.27 -0.18
C PRO A 73 -21.01 -6.32 0.03
N PRO A 74 -20.21 -6.50 -1.04
CA PRO A 74 -18.78 -6.70 -0.90
C PRO A 74 -18.04 -5.44 -0.42
N LEU A 75 -17.13 -5.63 0.55
CA LEU A 75 -16.26 -4.60 1.11
C LEU A 75 -14.82 -5.12 1.15
N LEU A 76 -13.96 -4.51 0.35
CA LEU A 76 -12.52 -4.79 0.32
C LEU A 76 -11.77 -3.89 1.31
N LEU A 77 -10.90 -4.50 2.12
CA LEU A 77 -10.06 -3.85 3.13
C LEU A 77 -8.58 -4.06 2.80
N LEU A 78 -7.81 -2.97 2.65
CA LEU A 78 -6.39 -2.99 2.28
C LEU A 78 -5.54 -2.35 3.39
N HIS A 79 -4.55 -3.09 3.88
CA HIS A 79 -3.65 -2.68 4.97
C HIS A 79 -2.50 -1.79 4.50
N GLY A 80 -1.69 -1.28 5.45
CA GLY A 80 -0.47 -0.51 5.20
C GLY A 80 0.83 -1.24 5.58
N ASN A 81 1.95 -0.53 5.51
CA ASN A 81 3.27 -1.02 5.92
C ASN A 81 3.50 -0.77 7.43
N PRO A 82 4.11 -1.68 8.20
CA PRO A 82 4.49 -3.06 7.89
C PRO A 82 3.42 -4.08 8.31
N LEU A 83 2.16 -3.73 8.14
CA LEU A 83 1.00 -4.51 8.57
C LEU A 83 0.67 -5.61 7.56
N THR A 84 -0.40 -6.36 7.87
CA THR A 84 -1.02 -7.39 7.02
C THR A 84 -2.54 -7.24 7.08
N HIS A 85 -3.29 -8.10 6.41
CA HIS A 85 -4.75 -8.21 6.55
C HIS A 85 -5.19 -8.19 8.03
N ALA A 86 -4.33 -8.67 8.94
CA ALA A 86 -4.61 -8.70 10.38
C ALA A 86 -4.90 -7.32 11.00
N SER A 87 -4.49 -6.22 10.39
CA SER A 87 -4.77 -4.85 10.86
C SER A 87 -6.27 -4.50 10.91
N TRP A 88 -7.09 -5.28 10.24
CA TRP A 88 -8.53 -5.09 10.17
C TRP A 88 -9.32 -5.95 11.18
N HIS A 89 -8.63 -6.79 11.99
CA HIS A 89 -9.29 -7.77 12.87
C HIS A 89 -10.32 -7.15 13.83
N ARG A 90 -10.07 -5.93 14.33
CA ARG A 90 -11.00 -5.25 15.25
C ARG A 90 -12.32 -4.83 14.59
N LEU A 91 -12.31 -4.64 13.28
CA LEU A 91 -13.47 -4.19 12.51
C LEU A 91 -14.14 -5.33 11.76
N ALA A 92 -13.36 -6.29 11.26
CA ALA A 92 -13.79 -7.29 10.28
C ALA A 92 -15.02 -8.09 10.73
N GLY A 93 -15.01 -8.65 11.93
CA GLY A 93 -16.12 -9.45 12.46
C GLY A 93 -17.42 -8.68 12.66
N ARG A 94 -17.34 -7.37 12.95
CA ARG A 94 -18.53 -6.50 13.06
C ARG A 94 -19.03 -6.09 11.69
N LEU A 95 -18.13 -5.74 10.77
CA LEU A 95 -18.47 -5.42 9.39
C LEU A 95 -19.09 -6.62 8.66
N ALA A 96 -18.62 -7.86 8.95
CA ALA A 96 -19.15 -9.08 8.35
C ALA A 96 -20.64 -9.37 8.69
N LYS A 97 -21.20 -8.71 9.70
CA LYS A 97 -22.63 -8.77 9.99
C LYS A 97 -23.49 -8.06 8.92
N ARG A 98 -22.89 -7.21 8.10
CA ARG A 98 -23.57 -6.39 7.08
C ARG A 98 -22.97 -6.51 5.68
N PHE A 99 -21.71 -6.93 5.58
CA PHE A 99 -20.93 -6.97 4.35
C PHE A 99 -20.31 -8.34 4.13
N HIS A 100 -20.07 -8.72 2.88
CA HIS A 100 -19.06 -9.70 2.57
C HIS A 100 -17.69 -9.00 2.62
N VAL A 101 -17.01 -9.14 3.75
CA VAL A 101 -15.72 -8.50 4.00
C VAL A 101 -14.60 -9.32 3.39
N VAL A 102 -13.71 -8.66 2.66
CA VAL A 102 -12.50 -9.24 2.08
C VAL A 102 -11.31 -8.43 2.61
N ALA A 103 -10.50 -9.02 3.48
CA ALA A 103 -9.26 -8.43 3.98
C ALA A 103 -8.09 -9.09 3.26
N ALA A 104 -7.45 -8.36 2.34
CA ALA A 104 -6.39 -8.87 1.48
C ALA A 104 -5.01 -8.35 1.89
N ASP A 105 -3.99 -9.20 1.77
CA ASP A 105 -2.60 -8.77 1.81
C ASP A 105 -2.21 -8.15 0.46
N LEU A 106 -1.57 -6.99 0.49
CA LEU A 106 -1.04 -6.38 -0.71
C LEU A 106 0.10 -7.23 -1.31
N ARG A 107 0.30 -7.14 -2.63
CA ARG A 107 1.46 -7.72 -3.32
C ARG A 107 2.76 -7.40 -2.59
N GLY A 108 3.55 -8.42 -2.25
CA GLY A 108 4.82 -8.27 -1.54
C GLY A 108 4.72 -7.97 -0.05
N TYR A 109 3.52 -8.03 0.52
CA TYR A 109 3.25 -7.90 1.95
C TYR A 109 2.52 -9.12 2.49
N GLY A 110 2.54 -9.28 3.80
CA GLY A 110 1.84 -10.38 4.46
C GLY A 110 2.28 -11.75 3.94
N ASP A 111 1.32 -12.58 3.63
CA ASP A 111 1.55 -13.87 2.98
C ASP A 111 1.53 -13.75 1.44
N SER A 112 1.04 -12.66 0.86
CA SER A 112 0.99 -12.45 -0.58
C SER A 112 2.35 -12.51 -1.25
N VAL A 113 2.38 -13.05 -2.47
CA VAL A 113 3.61 -13.27 -3.24
C VAL A 113 3.61 -12.41 -4.48
N GLY A 114 4.53 -11.46 -4.56
CA GLY A 114 4.84 -10.70 -5.77
C GLY A 114 6.03 -11.28 -6.55
N PRO A 115 6.33 -10.74 -7.73
CA PRO A 115 7.53 -11.10 -8.49
C PRO A 115 8.80 -10.67 -7.76
N ILE A 116 9.93 -11.37 -8.05
CA ILE A 116 11.24 -10.95 -7.53
C ILE A 116 11.75 -9.70 -8.26
N ASP A 117 11.37 -9.53 -9.52
CA ASP A 117 11.78 -8.38 -10.34
C ASP A 117 10.77 -7.23 -10.17
N GLY A 118 11.25 -6.06 -9.75
CA GLY A 118 10.47 -4.83 -9.67
C GLY A 118 9.94 -4.32 -11.01
N GLY A 119 10.53 -4.78 -12.11
CA GLY A 119 10.23 -4.33 -13.47
C GLY A 119 10.84 -2.96 -13.78
N ALA A 120 10.66 -2.51 -15.01
CA ALA A 120 11.11 -1.19 -15.43
C ALA A 120 10.44 -0.11 -14.57
N ASN A 121 11.25 0.77 -13.96
CA ASN A 121 10.78 1.84 -13.08
C ASN A 121 9.88 1.34 -11.93
N HIS A 122 10.13 0.12 -11.44
CA HIS A 122 9.40 -0.54 -10.35
C HIS A 122 7.90 -0.78 -10.62
N ILE A 123 7.48 -0.85 -11.89
CA ILE A 123 6.07 -0.96 -12.32
C ILE A 123 5.36 -2.17 -11.71
N ASN A 124 6.08 -3.28 -11.45
CA ASN A 124 5.51 -4.49 -10.88
C ASN A 124 5.00 -4.31 -9.45
N TYR A 125 5.42 -3.25 -8.75
CA TYR A 125 4.99 -2.91 -7.40
C TYR A 125 4.31 -1.54 -7.31
N SER A 126 3.96 -0.95 -8.47
CA SER A 126 3.19 0.29 -8.50
C SER A 126 1.79 0.11 -7.90
N PHE A 127 1.22 1.19 -7.36
CA PHE A 127 -0.17 1.19 -6.89
C PHE A 127 -1.15 0.80 -7.99
N ARG A 128 -0.84 1.10 -9.25
CA ARG A 128 -1.64 0.65 -10.41
C ARG A 128 -1.65 -0.85 -10.56
N THR A 129 -0.50 -1.48 -10.43
CA THR A 129 -0.39 -2.94 -10.51
C THR A 129 -1.05 -3.61 -9.31
N MET A 130 -0.84 -3.06 -8.10
CA MET A 130 -1.53 -3.53 -6.88
C MET A 130 -3.05 -3.34 -6.98
N ALA A 131 -3.52 -2.25 -7.56
CA ALA A 131 -4.93 -2.00 -7.79
C ALA A 131 -5.55 -3.06 -8.73
N GLN A 132 -4.83 -3.42 -9.80
CA GLN A 132 -5.26 -4.48 -10.72
C GLN A 132 -5.38 -5.83 -10.00
N ASP A 133 -4.44 -6.19 -9.13
CA ASP A 133 -4.54 -7.40 -8.31
C ASP A 133 -5.85 -7.44 -7.52
N GLN A 134 -6.21 -6.32 -6.89
CA GLN A 134 -7.40 -6.26 -6.05
C GLN A 134 -8.71 -6.32 -6.86
N VAL A 135 -8.71 -5.76 -8.07
CA VAL A 135 -9.84 -5.95 -9.01
C VAL A 135 -10.00 -7.42 -9.38
N GLU A 136 -8.88 -8.12 -9.65
CA GLU A 136 -8.89 -9.54 -9.99
C GLU A 136 -9.30 -10.41 -8.79
N VAL A 137 -8.85 -10.07 -7.58
CA VAL A 137 -9.30 -10.69 -6.31
C VAL A 137 -10.81 -10.60 -6.17
N MET A 138 -11.37 -9.40 -6.28
CA MET A 138 -12.81 -9.20 -6.13
C MET A 138 -13.60 -9.92 -7.23
N LYS A 139 -13.12 -9.92 -8.47
CA LYS A 139 -13.72 -10.67 -9.57
C LYS A 139 -13.69 -12.19 -9.33
N ALA A 140 -12.58 -12.74 -8.80
CA ALA A 140 -12.46 -14.17 -8.46
C ALA A 140 -13.40 -14.61 -7.33
N LEU A 141 -13.86 -13.64 -6.51
CA LEU A 141 -14.90 -13.82 -5.49
C LEU A 141 -16.32 -13.56 -6.03
N GLY A 142 -16.49 -13.25 -7.32
CA GLY A 142 -17.79 -13.00 -7.95
C GLY A 142 -18.29 -11.55 -7.78
N HIS A 143 -17.45 -10.61 -7.44
CA HIS A 143 -17.83 -9.22 -7.19
C HIS A 143 -17.31 -8.26 -8.27
N ASP A 144 -18.23 -7.73 -9.08
CA ASP A 144 -17.91 -6.72 -10.09
C ASP A 144 -17.84 -5.29 -9.54
N ARG A 145 -18.61 -5.00 -8.50
CA ARG A 145 -18.62 -3.68 -7.82
C ARG A 145 -18.63 -3.86 -6.32
N PHE A 146 -17.80 -3.09 -5.63
CA PHE A 146 -17.55 -3.24 -4.21
C PHE A 146 -17.34 -1.89 -3.50
N PHE A 147 -17.50 -1.88 -2.18
CA PHE A 147 -17.00 -0.84 -1.29
C PHE A 147 -15.51 -1.09 -1.04
N LEU A 148 -14.75 -0.03 -0.81
CA LEU A 148 -13.31 -0.10 -0.68
C LEU A 148 -12.84 0.74 0.51
N ALA A 149 -12.02 0.16 1.38
CA ALA A 149 -11.30 0.91 2.40
C ALA A 149 -9.82 0.54 2.39
N GLY A 150 -8.97 1.52 2.56
CA GLY A 150 -7.53 1.31 2.67
C GLY A 150 -6.92 2.16 3.77
N HIS A 151 -5.82 1.67 4.34
CA HIS A 151 -4.98 2.38 5.28
C HIS A 151 -3.55 2.46 4.73
N ASP A 152 -2.88 3.61 4.86
CA ASP A 152 -1.49 3.83 4.45
C ASP A 152 -1.21 3.35 3.00
N ARG A 153 -0.35 2.35 2.76
CA ARG A 153 -0.05 1.80 1.41
C ARG A 153 -1.32 1.26 0.74
N GLY A 154 -2.20 0.61 1.53
CA GLY A 154 -3.51 0.15 1.05
C GLY A 154 -4.44 1.30 0.65
N ALA A 155 -4.37 2.45 1.33
CA ALA A 155 -5.15 3.62 0.93
C ALA A 155 -4.61 4.25 -0.36
N ARG A 156 -3.31 4.21 -0.61
CA ARG A 156 -2.71 4.64 -1.89
C ARG A 156 -3.11 3.73 -3.04
N THR A 157 -3.10 2.42 -2.79
CA THR A 157 -3.64 1.43 -3.73
C THR A 157 -5.14 1.68 -3.99
N ALA A 158 -5.93 1.96 -2.95
CA ALA A 158 -7.36 2.27 -3.06
C ALA A 158 -7.61 3.58 -3.85
N HIS A 159 -6.79 4.61 -3.62
CA HIS A 159 -6.80 5.84 -4.42
C HIS A 159 -6.59 5.53 -5.90
N ARG A 160 -5.53 4.81 -6.25
CA ARG A 160 -5.21 4.42 -7.63
C ARG A 160 -6.28 3.53 -8.25
N LEU A 161 -6.79 2.53 -7.50
CA LEU A 161 -7.86 1.64 -7.95
C LEU A 161 -9.12 2.45 -8.31
N THR A 162 -9.48 3.43 -7.48
CA THR A 162 -10.68 4.24 -7.71
C THR A 162 -10.52 5.18 -8.90
N LEU A 163 -9.30 5.66 -9.20
CA LEU A 163 -9.01 6.47 -10.39
C LEU A 163 -9.03 5.63 -11.67
N ASP A 164 -8.45 4.43 -11.64
CA ASP A 164 -8.30 3.58 -12.84
C ASP A 164 -9.57 2.75 -13.13
N HIS A 165 -10.35 2.41 -12.08
CA HIS A 165 -11.55 1.57 -12.17
C HIS A 165 -12.76 2.19 -11.43
N PRO A 166 -13.18 3.42 -11.77
CA PRO A 166 -14.23 4.13 -11.04
C PRO A 166 -15.60 3.40 -11.08
N ASP A 167 -15.85 2.61 -12.10
CA ASP A 167 -17.05 1.79 -12.28
C ASP A 167 -17.08 0.57 -11.34
N ARG A 168 -15.94 0.13 -10.81
CA ARG A 168 -15.82 -0.99 -9.86
C ARG A 168 -16.05 -0.56 -8.42
N VAL A 169 -15.79 0.69 -8.08
CA VAL A 169 -15.85 1.20 -6.71
C VAL A 169 -17.19 1.91 -6.47
N ARG A 170 -17.92 1.49 -5.45
CA ARG A 170 -19.17 2.16 -5.03
C ARG A 170 -18.86 3.41 -4.20
N ARG A 171 -18.00 3.28 -3.19
CA ARG A 171 -17.50 4.31 -2.30
C ARG A 171 -16.12 3.90 -1.81
N VAL A 172 -15.26 4.85 -1.50
CA VAL A 172 -13.89 4.59 -0.99
C VAL A 172 -13.65 5.30 0.32
N ALA A 173 -13.06 4.59 1.30
CA ALA A 173 -12.53 5.17 2.54
C ALA A 173 -11.00 5.12 2.53
N LEU A 174 -10.36 6.26 2.81
CA LEU A 174 -8.93 6.46 2.78
C LEU A 174 -8.45 6.88 4.16
N LEU A 175 -7.67 6.01 4.83
CA LEU A 175 -7.24 6.21 6.20
C LEU A 175 -5.77 6.65 6.26
N ASP A 176 -5.57 7.78 6.91
CA ASP A 176 -4.30 8.40 7.32
C ASP A 176 -3.28 8.60 6.20
N ILE A 177 -3.74 9.12 5.07
CA ILE A 177 -2.90 9.55 3.95
C ILE A 177 -3.37 10.88 3.35
N VAL A 178 -2.47 11.54 2.63
CA VAL A 178 -2.76 12.49 1.54
C VAL A 178 -2.22 11.90 0.23
N PRO A 179 -2.64 12.37 -0.96
CA PRO A 179 -2.15 11.85 -2.25
C PRO A 179 -0.61 11.79 -2.32
N THR A 180 -0.06 10.75 -2.96
CA THR A 180 1.39 10.51 -3.02
C THR A 180 2.14 11.70 -3.62
N ARG A 181 1.59 12.29 -4.69
CA ARG A 181 2.11 13.53 -5.29
C ARG A 181 2.21 14.66 -4.28
N HIS A 182 1.18 14.86 -3.46
CA HIS A 182 1.18 15.91 -2.42
C HIS A 182 2.27 15.69 -1.37
N VAL A 183 2.47 14.44 -0.94
CA VAL A 183 3.54 14.09 0.01
C VAL A 183 4.92 14.51 -0.54
N TRP A 184 5.26 14.09 -1.76
CA TRP A 184 6.56 14.38 -2.35
C TRP A 184 6.77 15.87 -2.66
N ALA A 185 5.70 16.59 -3.01
CA ALA A 185 5.76 18.03 -3.26
C ALA A 185 5.93 18.87 -1.98
N HIS A 186 5.63 18.31 -0.80
CA HIS A 186 5.65 19.02 0.49
C HIS A 186 6.56 18.34 1.51
N THR A 187 7.67 17.75 1.06
CA THR A 187 8.68 17.18 1.96
C THR A 187 9.36 18.27 2.79
N SER A 188 9.44 18.05 4.09
CA SER A 188 10.11 18.95 5.04
C SER A 188 11.07 18.16 5.93
N ARG A 189 11.87 18.85 6.76
CA ARG A 189 12.67 18.20 7.78
C ARG A 189 11.79 17.38 8.74
N GLU A 190 10.67 17.95 9.17
CA GLU A 190 9.74 17.32 10.10
C GLU A 190 9.12 16.07 9.47
N TRP A 191 8.73 16.14 8.19
CA TRP A 191 8.27 14.99 7.43
C TRP A 191 9.36 13.92 7.31
N ALA A 192 10.57 14.29 6.91
CA ALA A 192 11.67 13.34 6.74
C ALA A 192 12.04 12.62 8.05
N MET A 193 11.96 13.32 9.19
CA MET A 193 12.19 12.72 10.51
C MET A 193 11.02 11.81 10.96
N GLY A 194 9.81 12.14 10.61
CA GLY A 194 8.60 11.36 10.93
C GLY A 194 8.40 10.16 10.00
N ALA A 195 8.61 10.34 8.71
CA ALA A 195 8.44 9.36 7.65
C ALA A 195 9.79 8.89 7.07
N TRP A 196 10.83 8.79 7.90
CA TRP A 196 12.21 8.46 7.54
C TRP A 196 12.34 7.23 6.64
N HIS A 197 11.44 6.27 6.78
CA HIS A 197 11.43 5.03 6.01
C HIS A 197 11.10 5.25 4.52
N TRP A 198 10.39 6.32 4.15
CA TRP A 198 10.10 6.61 2.75
C TRP A 198 11.35 6.82 1.91
N PRO A 199 12.20 7.83 2.19
CA PRO A 199 13.44 8.01 1.43
C PRO A 199 14.43 6.87 1.64
N PHE A 200 14.40 6.17 2.78
CA PHE A 200 15.29 5.06 3.06
C PHE A 200 14.92 3.81 2.23
N MET A 201 13.65 3.40 2.22
CA MET A 201 13.21 2.21 1.48
C MET A 201 13.10 2.45 -0.03
N ALA A 202 12.99 3.71 -0.46
CA ALA A 202 12.98 4.08 -1.87
C ALA A 202 14.37 4.12 -2.52
N GLN A 203 15.45 3.84 -1.78
CA GLN A 203 16.80 3.82 -2.38
C GLN A 203 16.93 2.71 -3.43
N PRO A 204 17.69 2.95 -4.54
CA PRO A 204 17.62 2.11 -5.74
C PRO A 204 18.37 0.78 -5.65
N ASP A 205 19.12 0.51 -4.58
CA ASP A 205 19.95 -0.67 -4.46
C ASP A 205 19.54 -1.59 -3.28
N GLU A 206 19.97 -2.85 -3.34
CA GLU A 206 19.68 -3.85 -2.30
C GLU A 206 20.41 -3.59 -0.97
N MET A 207 21.29 -2.61 -0.89
CA MET A 207 22.02 -2.30 0.35
C MET A 207 21.05 -2.00 1.49
N PHE A 208 20.01 -1.22 1.21
CA PHE A 208 19.02 -0.81 2.20
C PHE A 208 18.14 -2.00 2.64
N GLU A 209 17.78 -2.89 1.71
CA GLU A 209 17.08 -4.15 2.04
C GLU A 209 17.95 -5.04 2.95
N ARG A 210 19.25 -5.16 2.64
CA ARG A 210 20.19 -5.90 3.49
C ARG A 210 20.37 -5.28 4.87
N MET A 211 20.35 -3.94 4.97
CA MET A 211 20.39 -3.23 6.26
C MET A 211 19.14 -3.52 7.07
N ILE A 212 17.95 -3.48 6.47
CA ILE A 212 16.70 -3.84 7.14
C ILE A 212 16.72 -5.31 7.57
N ALA A 213 17.13 -6.22 6.67
CA ALA A 213 17.18 -7.66 6.93
C ALA A 213 18.23 -8.07 7.99
N ALA A 214 19.17 -7.19 8.33
CA ALA A 214 20.13 -7.39 9.41
C ALA A 214 19.54 -7.07 10.79
N ILE A 215 18.44 -6.33 10.85
CA ILE A 215 17.72 -6.01 12.08
C ILE A 215 16.77 -7.17 12.40
N PRO A 216 16.68 -7.64 13.65
CA PRO A 216 15.68 -8.64 14.01
C PRO A 216 14.25 -8.18 13.63
N PRO A 217 13.43 -9.02 12.97
CA PRO A 217 12.09 -8.63 12.51
C PRO A 217 11.23 -7.97 13.58
N ARG A 218 11.27 -8.54 14.81
CA ARG A 218 10.55 -7.98 15.95
C ARG A 218 10.96 -6.53 16.25
N GLU A 219 12.24 -6.25 16.23
CA GLU A 219 12.75 -4.91 16.55
C GLU A 219 12.33 -3.90 15.49
N PHE A 220 12.48 -4.24 14.22
CA PHE A 220 12.09 -3.36 13.11
C PHE A 220 10.60 -3.08 13.12
N VAL A 221 9.74 -4.12 13.24
CA VAL A 221 8.29 -3.97 13.27
C VAL A 221 7.85 -3.12 14.45
N LEU A 222 8.31 -3.43 15.67
CA LEU A 222 7.95 -2.65 16.85
C LEU A 222 8.40 -1.18 16.75
N ARG A 223 9.56 -0.93 16.15
CA ARG A 223 10.05 0.44 15.88
C ARG A 223 9.11 1.20 14.95
N HIS A 224 8.57 0.55 13.92
CA HIS A 224 7.57 1.13 13.03
C HIS A 224 6.25 1.40 13.74
N LEU A 225 5.78 0.46 14.56
CA LEU A 225 4.50 0.58 15.25
C LEU A 225 4.47 1.70 16.30
N GLY A 226 5.61 2.02 16.94
CA GLY A 226 5.55 2.98 18.03
C GLY A 226 6.84 3.63 18.47
N ARG A 227 7.89 3.66 17.65
CA ARG A 227 9.23 4.27 17.92
C ARG A 227 9.97 3.68 19.13
N THR A 228 9.31 3.45 20.25
CA THR A 228 9.92 2.95 21.51
C THR A 228 9.41 1.59 21.93
N GLY A 229 8.62 0.93 21.09
CA GLY A 229 8.01 -0.38 21.36
C GLY A 229 6.56 -0.45 20.91
N LYS A 230 5.88 -1.53 21.24
CA LYS A 230 4.47 -1.73 20.88
C LYS A 230 3.57 -0.83 21.73
N PRO A 231 2.77 0.07 21.12
CA PRO A 231 1.71 0.77 21.84
C PRO A 231 0.65 -0.21 22.37
N ALA A 232 0.05 0.13 23.53
CA ALA A 232 -0.86 -0.76 24.25
C ALA A 232 -2.15 -1.13 23.49
N PHE A 233 -2.53 -0.37 22.49
CA PHE A 233 -3.74 -0.62 21.69
C PHE A 233 -3.57 -1.76 20.66
N PHE A 234 -2.36 -2.16 20.31
CA PHE A 234 -2.16 -3.31 19.42
C PHE A 234 -2.40 -4.65 20.13
N ASP A 235 -3.19 -5.51 19.52
CA ASP A 235 -3.34 -6.92 19.95
C ASP A 235 -2.01 -7.68 19.74
N ASP A 236 -1.59 -8.47 20.72
CA ASP A 236 -0.33 -9.23 20.66
C ASP A 236 -0.31 -10.24 19.51
N ARG A 237 -1.47 -10.83 19.16
CA ARG A 237 -1.60 -11.78 18.06
C ARG A 237 -1.42 -11.08 16.71
N ALA A 238 -2.00 -9.87 16.54
CA ALA A 238 -1.82 -9.09 15.35
C ALA A 238 -0.35 -8.67 15.17
N VAL A 239 0.30 -8.22 16.25
CA VAL A 239 1.73 -7.90 16.23
C VAL A 239 2.59 -9.13 15.92
N ALA A 240 2.25 -10.29 16.47
CA ALA A 240 2.95 -11.54 16.15
C ALA A 240 2.82 -11.89 14.67
N GLU A 241 1.65 -11.63 14.06
CA GLU A 241 1.40 -11.83 12.64
C GLU A 241 2.22 -10.85 11.76
N TYR A 242 2.29 -9.57 12.11
CA TYR A 242 3.15 -8.61 11.42
C TYR A 242 4.63 -9.02 11.47
N ILE A 243 5.11 -9.50 12.64
CA ILE A 243 6.48 -9.97 12.80
C ILE A 243 6.73 -11.25 12.00
N ARG A 244 5.80 -12.21 12.01
CA ARG A 244 5.90 -13.47 11.26
C ARG A 244 6.05 -13.20 9.75
N CYS A 245 5.27 -12.27 9.25
CA CYS A 245 5.26 -11.90 7.84
C CYS A 245 6.44 -11.02 7.44
N PHE A 246 7.19 -10.45 8.38
CA PHE A 246 8.33 -9.58 8.07
C PHE A 246 9.57 -10.41 7.74
N THR A 247 9.67 -10.84 6.50
CA THR A 247 10.71 -11.72 5.94
C THR A 247 11.54 -11.00 4.89
N ARG A 248 12.64 -11.59 4.44
CA ARG A 248 13.44 -11.02 3.33
C ARG A 248 12.59 -10.72 2.08
N LYS A 249 11.62 -11.59 1.78
CA LYS A 249 10.71 -11.44 0.66
C LYS A 249 9.79 -10.22 0.82
N THR A 250 9.20 -10.05 1.98
CA THR A 250 8.31 -8.90 2.24
C THR A 250 9.08 -7.60 2.44
N ILE A 251 10.32 -7.66 2.93
CA ILE A 251 11.24 -6.52 2.94
C ILE A 251 11.51 -6.06 1.49
N HIS A 252 11.85 -6.98 0.59
CA HIS A 252 12.04 -6.68 -0.82
C HIS A 252 10.79 -6.07 -1.44
N GLY A 253 9.62 -6.73 -1.29
CA GLY A 253 8.35 -6.24 -1.83
C GLY A 253 7.97 -4.86 -1.32
N SER A 254 8.18 -4.59 -0.03
CA SER A 254 7.94 -3.26 0.51
C SER A 254 8.93 -2.21 -0.01
N CYS A 255 10.21 -2.53 -0.17
CA CYS A 255 11.17 -1.61 -0.78
C CYS A 255 10.81 -1.30 -2.24
N GLU A 256 10.41 -2.30 -3.03
CA GLU A 256 9.94 -2.10 -4.41
C GLU A 256 8.70 -1.20 -4.48
N ASP A 257 7.73 -1.36 -3.56
CA ASP A 257 6.57 -0.48 -3.43
C ASP A 257 6.98 0.98 -3.10
N TYR A 258 7.95 1.20 -2.19
CA TYR A 258 8.44 2.55 -1.90
C TYR A 258 9.24 3.15 -3.07
N ARG A 259 9.98 2.34 -3.83
CA ARG A 259 10.66 2.75 -5.06
C ARG A 259 9.65 3.16 -6.14
N ALA A 260 8.60 2.36 -6.33
CA ALA A 260 7.50 2.68 -7.24
C ALA A 260 6.82 4.01 -6.85
N ALA A 261 6.57 4.22 -5.55
CA ALA A 261 5.96 5.45 -5.04
C ALA A 261 6.84 6.70 -5.23
N ALA A 262 8.16 6.53 -5.33
CA ALA A 262 9.11 7.61 -5.60
C ALA A 262 9.40 7.81 -7.10
N SER A 263 8.85 6.98 -7.97
CA SER A 263 9.10 6.98 -9.41
C SER A 263 7.79 6.89 -10.22
N ILE A 264 7.41 5.70 -10.67
CA ILE A 264 6.28 5.48 -11.60
C ILE A 264 4.93 5.94 -11.03
N ASP A 265 4.68 5.78 -9.72
CA ASP A 265 3.42 6.22 -9.13
C ASP A 265 3.32 7.75 -9.06
N LEU A 266 4.46 8.42 -8.84
CA LEU A 266 4.52 9.88 -8.91
C LEU A 266 4.25 10.37 -10.33
N GLU A 267 4.78 9.71 -11.36
CA GLU A 267 4.49 9.99 -12.76
C GLU A 267 3.00 9.81 -13.09
N HIS A 268 2.39 8.73 -12.57
CA HIS A 268 0.95 8.48 -12.73
C HIS A 268 0.11 9.57 -12.07
N ASP A 269 0.43 9.93 -10.82
CA ASP A 269 -0.31 10.94 -10.06
C ASP A 269 -0.16 12.33 -10.70
N GLU A 270 1.02 12.67 -11.22
CA GLU A 270 1.26 13.93 -11.91
C GLU A 270 0.48 14.00 -13.23
N ALA A 271 0.47 12.92 -14.02
CA ALA A 271 -0.30 12.84 -15.26
C ALA A 271 -1.81 13.01 -15.01
N ASP A 272 -2.34 12.36 -13.95
CA ASP A 272 -3.74 12.50 -13.58
C ASP A 272 -4.08 13.92 -13.11
N HIS A 273 -3.20 14.54 -12.34
CA HIS A 273 -3.37 15.92 -11.88
C HIS A 273 -3.40 16.90 -13.08
N GLN A 274 -2.46 16.77 -14.01
CA GLN A 274 -2.40 17.59 -15.22
C GLN A 274 -3.64 17.41 -16.12
N ALA A 275 -4.17 16.19 -16.18
CA ALA A 275 -5.40 15.86 -16.90
C ALA A 275 -6.68 16.24 -16.15
N GLY A 276 -6.58 16.77 -14.94
CA GLY A 276 -7.73 17.08 -14.08
C GLY A 276 -8.56 15.86 -13.65
N ARG A 277 -7.98 14.65 -13.69
CA ARG A 277 -8.66 13.42 -13.28
C ARG A 277 -8.86 13.39 -11.77
N LYS A 278 -10.06 13.05 -11.35
CA LYS A 278 -10.44 12.96 -9.93
C LYS A 278 -11.18 11.66 -9.64
N ILE A 279 -11.09 11.20 -8.41
CA ILE A 279 -11.99 10.17 -7.88
C ILE A 279 -13.43 10.64 -8.04
N VAL A 280 -14.24 9.86 -8.76
CA VAL A 280 -15.67 10.11 -8.98
C VAL A 280 -16.55 9.50 -7.87
N PRO A 281 -16.33 8.24 -7.44
CA PRO A 281 -17.04 7.67 -6.30
C PRO A 281 -16.86 8.52 -5.05
N PRO A 282 -17.88 8.63 -4.16
CA PRO A 282 -17.73 9.36 -2.89
C PRO A 282 -16.55 8.84 -2.07
N ALA A 283 -15.76 9.76 -1.51
CA ALA A 283 -14.59 9.46 -0.69
C ALA A 283 -14.80 9.89 0.77
N LEU A 284 -14.53 8.98 1.70
CA LEU A 284 -14.40 9.24 3.13
C LEU A 284 -12.92 9.31 3.48
N VAL A 285 -12.47 10.39 4.05
CA VAL A 285 -11.08 10.58 4.48
C VAL A 285 -11.03 10.70 6.00
N LEU A 286 -10.36 9.74 6.64
CA LEU A 286 -10.13 9.77 8.09
C LEU A 286 -8.63 9.80 8.35
N TRP A 287 -8.20 10.63 9.30
CA TRP A 287 -6.77 10.69 9.66
C TRP A 287 -6.58 10.85 11.15
N GLY A 288 -5.47 10.31 11.65
CA GLY A 288 -5.09 10.49 13.04
C GLY A 288 -4.69 11.93 13.35
N ARG A 289 -5.31 12.55 14.34
CA ARG A 289 -4.94 13.92 14.77
C ARG A 289 -3.47 14.01 15.18
N ARG A 290 -2.92 12.93 15.74
CA ARG A 290 -1.52 12.83 16.20
C ARG A 290 -0.58 12.17 15.18
N SER A 291 -1.07 11.78 14.01
CA SER A 291 -0.24 11.23 12.94
C SER A 291 0.54 12.33 12.19
N ASN A 292 1.46 11.92 11.32
CA ASN A 292 2.12 12.86 10.41
C ASN A 292 1.10 13.60 9.52
N VAL A 293 0.02 12.94 9.11
CA VAL A 293 -1.04 13.56 8.30
C VAL A 293 -1.70 14.67 9.07
N GLY A 294 -2.10 14.42 10.32
CA GLY A 294 -2.76 15.43 11.16
C GLY A 294 -1.85 16.55 11.65
N GLN A 295 -0.55 16.30 11.72
CA GLN A 295 0.42 17.28 12.25
C GLN A 295 1.07 18.15 11.16
N LEU A 296 1.21 17.63 9.94
CA LEU A 296 1.99 18.29 8.89
C LEU A 296 1.14 18.93 7.79
N TYR A 297 -0.06 18.41 7.56
CA TYR A 297 -0.95 18.91 6.50
C TYR A 297 -2.16 19.63 7.10
N GLY A 298 -2.28 20.93 6.92
CA GLY A 298 -3.30 21.78 7.57
C GLY A 298 -4.74 21.33 7.24
N ASP A 299 -5.29 21.69 6.07
CA ASP A 299 -6.63 21.26 5.64
C ASP A 299 -6.54 19.99 4.75
N VAL A 300 -6.55 18.83 5.39
CA VAL A 300 -6.49 17.53 4.71
C VAL A 300 -7.67 17.33 3.75
N LEU A 301 -8.86 17.84 4.10
CA LEU A 301 -10.02 17.72 3.20
C LEU A 301 -9.89 18.62 1.97
N ALA A 302 -9.26 19.80 2.09
CA ALA A 302 -8.98 20.66 0.93
C ALA A 302 -8.03 19.95 -0.04
N ILE A 303 -6.96 19.33 0.47
CA ILE A 303 -6.03 18.53 -0.35
C ILE A 303 -6.79 17.44 -1.12
N TRP A 304 -7.68 16.70 -0.46
CA TRP A 304 -8.44 15.64 -1.11
C TRP A 304 -9.51 16.16 -2.09
N ARG A 305 -10.07 17.37 -1.91
CA ARG A 305 -10.99 17.98 -2.89
C ARG A 305 -10.29 18.33 -4.20
N GLU A 306 -8.97 18.45 -4.21
CA GLU A 306 -8.20 18.55 -5.46
C GLU A 306 -8.17 17.21 -6.23
N ALA A 307 -8.21 16.07 -5.52
CA ALA A 307 -8.10 14.72 -6.07
C ALA A 307 -9.42 13.94 -6.15
N ALA A 308 -10.51 14.44 -5.58
CA ALA A 308 -11.82 13.76 -5.55
C ALA A 308 -12.98 14.76 -5.69
N THR A 309 -14.08 14.31 -6.30
CA THR A 309 -15.26 15.17 -6.56
C THR A 309 -16.14 15.36 -5.32
N THR A 310 -16.26 14.32 -4.50
CA THR A 310 -17.07 14.32 -3.28
C THR A 310 -16.24 13.77 -2.12
N VAL A 311 -15.92 14.62 -1.15
CA VAL A 311 -15.06 14.29 -0.02
C VAL A 311 -15.78 14.60 1.29
N SER A 312 -15.80 13.64 2.19
CA SER A 312 -16.26 13.78 3.58
C SER A 312 -15.22 13.20 4.53
N GLY A 313 -15.37 13.44 5.83
CA GLY A 313 -14.48 12.85 6.84
C GLY A 313 -13.96 13.85 7.84
N GLY A 314 -12.87 13.50 8.50
CA GLY A 314 -12.28 14.31 9.55
C GLY A 314 -11.18 13.62 10.34
N ALA A 315 -10.60 14.34 11.29
CA ALA A 315 -9.58 13.82 12.19
C ALA A 315 -10.20 12.89 13.23
N VAL A 316 -9.50 11.78 13.50
CA VAL A 316 -9.79 10.81 14.56
C VAL A 316 -8.78 10.99 15.70
N GLU A 317 -9.18 10.81 16.94
CA GLU A 317 -8.28 10.85 18.10
C GLU A 317 -7.36 9.61 18.14
N SER A 318 -6.47 9.54 17.20
CA SER A 318 -5.49 8.45 17.00
C SER A 318 -4.16 9.00 16.50
N GLY A 319 -3.15 8.13 16.45
CA GLY A 319 -1.95 8.29 15.63
C GLY A 319 -2.19 7.73 14.23
N HIS A 320 -1.14 7.07 13.68
CA HIS A 320 -1.15 6.56 12.31
C HIS A 320 -2.06 5.34 12.06
N TYR A 321 -2.55 4.68 13.09
CA TYR A 321 -3.27 3.41 12.98
C TYR A 321 -4.74 3.53 13.44
N PRO A 322 -5.61 4.33 12.77
CA PRO A 322 -6.97 4.60 13.26
C PRO A 322 -7.81 3.34 13.48
N ALA A 323 -7.67 2.32 12.62
CA ALA A 323 -8.42 1.07 12.74
C ALA A 323 -8.03 0.22 13.98
N GLU A 324 -6.80 0.40 14.48
CA GLU A 324 -6.29 -0.27 15.68
C GLU A 324 -6.45 0.59 16.95
N GLU A 325 -6.24 1.91 16.83
CA GLU A 325 -6.26 2.85 17.96
C GLU A 325 -7.67 3.28 18.37
N ALA A 326 -8.54 3.48 17.39
CA ALA A 326 -9.89 4.00 17.56
C ALA A 326 -10.92 3.20 16.73
N PRO A 327 -10.97 1.86 16.87
CA PRO A 327 -11.78 0.98 16.03
C PRO A 327 -13.27 1.34 16.05
N GLU A 328 -13.82 1.76 17.19
CA GLU A 328 -15.24 2.13 17.30
C GLU A 328 -15.58 3.35 16.44
N VAL A 329 -14.72 4.37 16.42
CA VAL A 329 -14.91 5.58 15.61
C VAL A 329 -14.84 5.26 14.12
N VAL A 330 -13.85 4.44 13.72
CA VAL A 330 -13.69 4.03 12.33
C VAL A 330 -14.89 3.17 11.88
N LEU A 331 -15.31 2.21 12.72
CA LEU A 331 -16.44 1.36 12.43
C LEU A 331 -17.74 2.16 12.24
N GLU A 332 -18.05 3.09 13.16
CA GLU A 332 -19.23 3.94 13.07
C GLU A 332 -19.21 4.79 11.77
N ALA A 333 -18.03 5.32 11.42
CA ALA A 333 -17.85 6.07 10.17
C ALA A 333 -18.09 5.17 8.93
N PHE A 334 -17.59 3.94 8.93
CA PHE A 334 -17.80 2.99 7.83
C PHE A 334 -19.26 2.55 7.72
N GLU A 335 -19.92 2.25 8.85
CA GLU A 335 -21.34 1.84 8.88
C GLU A 335 -22.28 2.93 8.36
N ARG A 336 -21.95 4.20 8.57
CA ARG A 336 -22.69 5.34 8.02
C ARG A 336 -22.36 5.59 6.55
N PHE A 337 -21.13 5.35 6.16
CA PHE A 337 -20.64 5.71 4.84
C PHE A 337 -20.92 4.63 3.80
N PHE A 338 -20.75 3.36 4.11
CA PHE A 338 -20.95 2.24 3.19
C PHE A 338 -22.43 1.77 3.19
N VAL A 339 -23.31 2.63 2.69
CA VAL A 339 -24.74 2.38 2.58
C VAL A 339 -25.21 2.38 1.14
#